data_ca5d685c90fdd32968b72e1dcade1238
#
_entry.id   ca5d685c90fdd32968b72e1dcade1238
#
_cell.length_a   1.000
_cell.length_b   1.000
_cell.length_c   1.000
_cell.angle_alpha   90.00
_cell.angle_beta   90.00
_cell.angle_gamma   90.00
#
_symmetry.space_group_name_H-M   'P 1'
#
loop_
_entity.id
_entity.type
_entity.pdbx_description
1 polymer ?
#
loop_
_entity_poly.entity_id
_entity_poly.type
_entity_poly.pdbx_seq_one_letter_code
_entity_poly.pdbx_strand_id
1 'polypeptide(L)'
;PVLVAVSVAFIATVSLEVSETLILNIALFTAFYSVGAWEPHRKRATWARGTVVVVMLAWLAIGLVQAATDPETIKKFEEDGGVAGGMFSPLVAYLLIQILTNVLYFGAAWSFGERAWTSARDRARNRWRDHQLQVERIRSEAQAMTIARLQLARELHGAVAHHVSVMGVQTSAAR
;
A
#
# COMPACT_ATOMS: atom_id res chain seq x y z
N PRO A 1 -1.70 -19.40 -6.57
CA PRO A 1 -0.82 -20.57 -6.75
C PRO A 1 0.63 -20.28 -6.34
N VAL A 2 1.20 -19.11 -6.75
CA VAL A 2 2.61 -18.78 -6.46
C VAL A 2 2.92 -18.73 -4.97
N LEU A 3 2.09 -18.10 -4.16
CA LEU A 3 2.29 -18.02 -2.70
C LEU A 3 2.36 -19.42 -2.08
N VAL A 4 1.44 -20.32 -2.45
CA VAL A 4 1.41 -21.68 -1.95
C VAL A 4 2.67 -22.45 -2.38
N ALA A 5 3.08 -22.34 -3.64
CA ALA A 5 4.28 -22.99 -4.15
C ALA A 5 5.55 -22.52 -3.41
N VAL A 6 5.69 -21.21 -3.20
CA VAL A 6 6.83 -20.64 -2.45
C VAL A 6 6.82 -21.07 -0.98
N SER A 7 5.64 -21.14 -0.35
CA SER A 7 5.53 -21.61 1.05
C SER A 7 5.89 -23.09 1.18
N VAL A 8 5.46 -23.94 0.26
CA VAL A 8 5.83 -25.37 0.22
C VAL A 8 7.33 -25.53 -0.02
N ALA A 9 7.89 -24.78 -0.98
CA ALA A 9 9.33 -24.79 -1.25
C ALA A 9 10.13 -24.33 -0.02
N PHE A 10 9.67 -23.31 0.69
CA PHE A 10 10.28 -22.84 1.94
C PHE A 10 10.33 -23.95 2.98
N ILE A 11 9.19 -24.58 3.29
CA ILE A 11 9.12 -25.67 4.28
C ILE A 11 10.03 -26.84 3.86
N ALA A 12 10.00 -27.25 2.59
CA ALA A 12 10.83 -28.34 2.09
C ALA A 12 12.34 -28.03 2.22
N THR A 13 12.77 -26.83 1.85
CA THR A 13 14.18 -26.41 1.88
C THR A 13 14.71 -26.34 3.31
N VAL A 14 13.93 -25.76 4.23
CA VAL A 14 14.34 -25.70 5.65
C VAL A 14 14.37 -27.09 6.28
N SER A 15 13.43 -27.97 5.92
CA SER A 15 13.42 -29.37 6.40
C SER A 15 14.58 -30.21 5.86
N LEU A 16 15.20 -29.79 4.75
CA LEU A 16 16.37 -30.45 4.14
C LEU A 16 17.70 -29.81 4.59
N GLU A 17 17.69 -28.94 5.58
CA GLU A 17 18.87 -28.23 6.14
C GLU A 17 19.73 -27.49 5.09
N VAL A 18 19.11 -27.01 4.00
CA VAL A 18 19.83 -26.23 2.99
C VAL A 18 20.16 -24.84 3.50
N SER A 19 21.43 -24.44 3.44
CA SER A 19 21.96 -23.20 4.04
C SER A 19 21.41 -21.88 3.44
N GLU A 20 20.69 -21.91 2.32
CA GLU A 20 20.24 -20.71 1.61
C GLU A 20 18.85 -20.20 2.04
N THR A 21 18.63 -20.08 3.34
CA THR A 21 17.32 -19.63 3.89
C THR A 21 17.01 -18.17 3.62
N LEU A 22 17.99 -17.29 3.43
CA LEU A 22 17.77 -15.85 3.20
C LEU A 22 17.03 -15.57 1.90
N ILE A 23 17.42 -16.22 0.80
CA ILE A 23 16.78 -16.03 -0.51
C ILE A 23 15.32 -16.47 -0.46
N LEU A 24 15.07 -17.60 0.20
CA LEU A 24 13.73 -18.14 0.38
C LEU A 24 12.85 -17.24 1.26
N ASN A 25 13.41 -16.65 2.32
CA ASN A 25 12.70 -15.67 3.15
C ASN A 25 12.29 -14.44 2.34
N ILE A 26 13.18 -13.91 1.50
CA ILE A 26 12.88 -12.78 0.61
C ILE A 26 11.80 -13.17 -0.40
N ALA A 27 11.90 -14.37 -1.00
CA ALA A 27 10.91 -14.87 -1.94
C ALA A 27 9.53 -15.04 -1.29
N LEU A 28 9.47 -15.60 -0.08
CA LEU A 28 8.23 -15.76 0.68
C LEU A 28 7.62 -14.41 1.05
N PHE A 29 8.44 -13.45 1.50
CA PHE A 29 8.00 -12.09 1.80
C PHE A 29 7.41 -11.42 0.56
N THR A 30 8.11 -11.50 -0.58
CA THR A 30 7.69 -10.90 -1.84
C THR A 30 6.40 -11.54 -2.37
N ALA A 31 6.28 -12.87 -2.28
CA ALA A 31 5.07 -13.59 -2.67
C ALA A 31 3.88 -13.22 -1.76
N PHE A 32 4.09 -13.13 -0.46
CA PHE A 32 3.07 -12.74 0.51
C PHE A 32 2.62 -11.29 0.33
N TYR A 33 3.57 -10.38 0.12
CA TYR A 33 3.33 -8.97 -0.20
C TYR A 33 2.54 -8.83 -1.49
N SER A 34 2.95 -9.52 -2.57
CA SER A 34 2.32 -9.38 -3.89
C SER A 34 0.86 -9.84 -3.89
N VAL A 35 0.51 -10.90 -3.17
CA VAL A 35 -0.89 -11.32 -3.00
C VAL A 35 -1.69 -10.24 -2.28
N GLY A 36 -1.11 -9.56 -1.29
CA GLY A 36 -1.75 -8.45 -0.59
C GLY A 36 -1.95 -7.21 -1.45
N ALA A 37 -0.99 -6.89 -2.32
CA ALA A 37 -0.95 -5.68 -3.12
C ALA A 37 -1.77 -5.77 -4.42
N TRP A 38 -1.78 -6.94 -5.08
CA TRP A 38 -2.27 -7.06 -6.46
C TRP A 38 -3.54 -7.92 -6.62
N GLU A 39 -3.95 -8.70 -5.61
CA GLU A 39 -5.15 -9.53 -5.72
C GLU A 39 -6.42 -8.66 -5.70
N PRO A 40 -7.24 -8.68 -6.76
CA PRO A 40 -8.45 -7.85 -6.84
C PRO A 40 -9.52 -8.29 -5.84
N HIS A 41 -9.57 -9.59 -5.50
CA HIS A 41 -10.56 -10.15 -4.59
C HIS A 41 -10.04 -10.17 -3.15
N ARG A 42 -10.29 -9.10 -2.39
CA ARG A 42 -9.83 -8.95 -0.99
C ARG A 42 -10.08 -10.15 -0.08
N LYS A 43 -11.28 -10.73 -0.15
CA LYS A 43 -11.61 -11.92 0.66
C LYS A 43 -10.66 -13.09 0.35
N ARG A 44 -10.39 -13.34 -0.94
CA ARG A 44 -9.45 -14.40 -1.36
C ARG A 44 -8.01 -14.10 -0.92
N ALA A 45 -7.56 -12.86 -1.05
CA ALA A 45 -6.25 -12.42 -0.59
C ALA A 45 -6.09 -12.63 0.92
N THR A 46 -7.07 -12.21 1.71
CA THR A 46 -7.07 -12.35 3.17
C THR A 46 -7.06 -13.82 3.58
N TRP A 47 -7.93 -14.64 3.00
CA TRP A 47 -7.96 -16.08 3.28
C TRP A 47 -6.67 -16.78 2.89
N ALA A 48 -6.15 -16.54 1.69
CA ALA A 48 -4.90 -17.16 1.22
C ALA A 48 -3.72 -16.80 2.12
N ARG A 49 -3.59 -15.53 2.51
CA ARG A 49 -2.53 -15.06 3.40
C ARG A 49 -2.72 -15.60 4.82
N GLY A 50 -3.96 -15.58 5.33
CA GLY A 50 -4.28 -16.15 6.65
C GLY A 50 -3.96 -17.64 6.73
N THR A 51 -4.32 -18.43 5.71
CA THR A 51 -4.00 -19.86 5.66
C THR A 51 -2.49 -20.08 5.67
N VAL A 52 -1.72 -19.34 4.88
CA VAL A 52 -0.26 -19.48 4.86
C VAL A 52 0.35 -19.12 6.21
N VAL A 53 -0.10 -18.03 6.85
CA VAL A 53 0.38 -17.67 8.19
C VAL A 53 0.09 -18.77 9.20
N VAL A 54 -1.12 -19.33 9.20
CA VAL A 54 -1.49 -20.43 10.12
C VAL A 54 -0.62 -21.66 9.89
N VAL A 55 -0.43 -22.07 8.64
CA VAL A 55 0.42 -23.22 8.30
C VAL A 55 1.87 -22.99 8.72
N MET A 56 2.42 -21.79 8.45
CA MET A 56 3.80 -21.46 8.82
C MET A 56 3.99 -21.39 10.34
N LEU A 57 3.01 -20.81 11.07
CA LEU A 57 3.06 -20.79 12.53
C LEU A 57 2.90 -22.18 13.15
N ALA A 58 2.05 -23.03 12.57
CA ALA A 58 1.92 -24.43 13.01
C ALA A 58 3.23 -25.20 12.78
N TRP A 59 3.85 -25.03 11.60
CA TRP A 59 5.15 -25.64 11.32
C TRP A 59 6.24 -25.12 12.27
N LEU A 60 6.28 -23.81 12.53
CA LEU A 60 7.17 -23.20 13.52
C LEU A 60 6.94 -23.82 14.92
N ALA A 61 5.69 -23.92 15.36
CA ALA A 61 5.35 -24.49 16.67
C ALA A 61 5.85 -25.95 16.80
N ILE A 62 5.70 -26.76 15.75
CA ILE A 62 6.22 -28.14 15.73
C ILE A 62 7.75 -28.11 15.89
N GLY A 63 8.46 -27.26 15.14
CA GLY A 63 9.92 -27.13 15.25
C GLY A 63 10.37 -26.68 16.64
N LEU A 64 9.65 -25.71 17.24
CA LEU A 64 9.95 -25.24 18.60
C LEU A 64 9.73 -26.33 19.66
N VAL A 65 8.66 -27.14 19.52
CA VAL A 65 8.41 -28.26 20.41
C VAL A 65 9.51 -29.33 20.26
N GLN A 66 9.92 -29.62 19.03
CA GLN A 66 11.03 -30.56 18.79
C GLN A 66 12.34 -30.04 19.41
N ALA A 67 12.68 -28.79 19.21
CA ALA A 67 13.87 -28.16 19.81
C ALA A 67 13.84 -28.17 21.35
N ALA A 68 12.65 -27.97 21.94
CA ALA A 68 12.46 -27.99 23.38
C ALA A 68 12.47 -29.39 24.01
N THR A 69 12.25 -30.42 23.20
CA THR A 69 12.20 -31.82 23.66
C THR A 69 13.44 -32.65 23.30
N ASP A 70 14.28 -32.14 22.39
CA ASP A 70 15.48 -32.83 21.93
C ASP A 70 16.63 -32.66 22.94
N PRO A 71 17.12 -33.75 23.57
CA PRO A 71 18.18 -33.71 24.58
C PRO A 71 19.51 -33.16 24.06
N GLU A 72 19.84 -33.40 22.77
CA GLU A 72 21.07 -32.90 22.18
C GLU A 72 21.01 -31.39 21.97
N THR A 73 19.88 -30.86 21.53
CA THR A 73 19.63 -29.44 21.40
C THR A 73 19.71 -28.74 22.74
N ILE A 74 19.07 -29.31 23.77
CA ILE A 74 19.10 -28.75 25.12
C ILE A 74 20.56 -28.68 25.65
N LYS A 75 21.35 -29.75 25.51
CA LYS A 75 22.76 -29.75 25.92
C LYS A 75 23.59 -28.69 25.19
N LYS A 76 23.43 -28.53 23.89
CA LYS A 76 24.13 -27.49 23.12
C LYS A 76 23.83 -26.10 23.65
N PHE A 77 22.56 -25.81 23.97
CA PHE A 77 22.18 -24.52 24.56
C PHE A 77 22.70 -24.32 26.00
N GLU A 78 22.87 -25.40 26.77
CA GLU A 78 23.46 -25.35 28.10
C GLU A 78 24.98 -25.11 28.03
N GLU A 79 25.66 -25.77 27.10
CA GLU A 79 27.11 -25.62 26.87
C GLU A 79 27.47 -24.24 26.31
N ASP A 80 26.76 -23.77 25.30
CA ASP A 80 26.97 -22.44 24.68
C ASP A 80 26.47 -21.30 25.59
N GLY A 81 25.49 -21.55 26.43
CA GLY A 81 24.84 -20.56 27.28
C GLY A 81 25.57 -20.24 28.58
N GLY A 82 26.69 -20.85 28.87
CA GLY A 82 27.44 -20.68 30.13
C GLY A 82 27.96 -19.26 30.41
N VAL A 83 27.77 -18.30 29.53
CA VAL A 83 28.24 -16.91 29.65
C VAL A 83 27.09 -15.89 29.72
N ALA A 84 25.87 -16.26 29.39
CA ALA A 84 24.75 -15.32 29.39
C ALA A 84 23.95 -15.44 30.72
N GLY A 85 24.42 -14.78 31.76
CA GLY A 85 23.69 -14.56 33.03
C GLY A 85 22.43 -13.72 32.87
N GLY A 86 21.59 -14.05 31.89
CA GLY A 86 20.30 -13.40 31.65
C GLY A 86 19.18 -13.99 32.52
N MET A 87 18.05 -13.27 32.60
CA MET A 87 16.85 -13.64 33.35
C MET A 87 16.18 -14.90 32.78
N PHE A 88 16.51 -15.32 31.58
CA PHE A 88 15.94 -16.48 30.87
C PHE A 88 17.02 -17.50 30.52
N SER A 89 16.65 -18.79 30.56
CA SER A 89 17.48 -19.87 29.99
C SER A 89 17.76 -19.57 28.49
N PRO A 90 18.95 -19.91 27.97
CA PRO A 90 19.31 -19.71 26.56
C PRO A 90 18.28 -20.31 25.58
N LEU A 91 17.76 -21.49 25.90
CA LEU A 91 16.68 -22.13 25.13
C LEU A 91 15.42 -21.24 25.08
N VAL A 92 14.98 -20.72 26.23
CA VAL A 92 13.79 -19.86 26.30
C VAL A 92 14.01 -18.56 25.53
N ALA A 93 15.20 -17.97 25.62
CA ALA A 93 15.55 -16.79 24.85
C ALA A 93 15.51 -17.06 23.33
N TYR A 94 16.05 -18.17 22.88
CA TYR A 94 15.97 -18.63 21.49
C TYR A 94 14.52 -18.78 21.01
N LEU A 95 13.67 -19.49 21.80
CA LEU A 95 12.26 -19.69 21.44
C LEU A 95 11.50 -18.36 21.34
N LEU A 96 11.72 -17.43 22.28
CA LEU A 96 11.11 -16.12 22.26
C LEU A 96 11.54 -15.27 21.04
N ILE A 97 12.84 -15.27 20.73
CA ILE A 97 13.37 -14.54 19.58
C ILE A 97 12.77 -15.10 18.28
N GLN A 98 12.67 -16.44 18.17
CA GLN A 98 12.13 -17.09 17.00
C GLN A 98 10.65 -16.76 16.79
N ILE A 99 9.84 -16.76 17.86
CA ILE A 99 8.43 -16.36 17.80
C ILE A 99 8.32 -14.88 17.42
N LEU A 100 9.08 -14.01 18.10
CA LEU A 100 9.05 -12.56 17.86
C LEU A 100 9.43 -12.22 16.41
N THR A 101 10.51 -12.85 15.91
CA THR A 101 10.95 -12.65 14.52
C THR A 101 9.88 -13.04 13.51
N ASN A 102 9.21 -14.18 13.70
CA ASN A 102 8.15 -14.62 12.81
C ASN A 102 6.90 -13.72 12.87
N VAL A 103 6.51 -13.28 14.09
CA VAL A 103 5.39 -12.34 14.25
C VAL A 103 5.68 -11.01 13.56
N LEU A 104 6.88 -10.47 13.73
CA LEU A 104 7.31 -9.23 13.07
C LEU A 104 7.38 -9.41 11.54
N TYR A 105 7.92 -10.52 11.07
CA TYR A 105 8.04 -10.83 9.64
C TYR A 105 6.68 -10.88 8.95
N PHE A 106 5.76 -11.70 9.45
CA PHE A 106 4.42 -11.82 8.86
C PHE A 106 3.57 -10.56 9.09
N GLY A 107 3.71 -9.90 10.23
CA GLY A 107 3.05 -8.64 10.53
C GLY A 107 3.50 -7.52 9.59
N ALA A 108 4.79 -7.41 9.34
CA ALA A 108 5.35 -6.46 8.38
C ALA A 108 4.87 -6.76 6.95
N ALA A 109 5.02 -8.00 6.49
CA ALA A 109 4.60 -8.41 5.16
C ALA A 109 3.08 -8.18 4.92
N TRP A 110 2.26 -8.43 5.94
CA TRP A 110 0.83 -8.12 5.90
C TRP A 110 0.57 -6.63 5.76
N SER A 111 1.17 -5.82 6.64
CA SER A 111 0.99 -4.38 6.70
C SER A 111 1.45 -3.68 5.42
N PHE A 112 2.60 -4.07 4.88
CA PHE A 112 3.10 -3.52 3.62
C PHE A 112 2.19 -3.86 2.43
N GLY A 113 1.70 -5.10 2.34
CA GLY A 113 0.75 -5.51 1.30
C GLY A 113 -0.56 -4.72 1.38
N GLU A 114 -1.07 -4.48 2.59
CA GLU A 114 -2.28 -3.68 2.80
C GLU A 114 -2.09 -2.21 2.41
N ARG A 115 -0.99 -1.60 2.87
CA ARG A 115 -0.65 -0.21 2.53
C ARG A 115 -0.43 -0.02 1.03
N ALA A 116 0.21 -0.97 0.36
CA ALA A 116 0.42 -0.89 -1.08
C ALA A 116 -0.91 -0.88 -1.85
N TRP A 117 -1.84 -1.74 -1.45
CA TRP A 117 -3.16 -1.80 -2.08
C TRP A 117 -3.99 -0.52 -1.84
N THR A 118 -4.04 -0.02 -0.60
CA THR A 118 -4.74 1.24 -0.27
C THR A 118 -4.16 2.41 -1.02
N SER A 119 -2.82 2.56 -1.02
CA SER A 119 -2.13 3.62 -1.75
C SER A 119 -2.35 3.57 -3.26
N ALA A 120 -2.42 2.38 -3.86
CA ALA A 120 -2.72 2.24 -5.28
C ALA A 120 -4.15 2.70 -5.61
N ARG A 121 -5.11 2.34 -4.76
CA ARG A 121 -6.51 2.72 -4.90
C ARG A 121 -6.72 4.22 -4.71
N ASP A 122 -6.05 4.81 -3.72
CA ASP A 122 -6.14 6.26 -3.46
C ASP A 122 -5.52 7.07 -4.60
N ARG A 123 -4.39 6.61 -5.14
CA ARG A 123 -3.80 7.21 -6.35
C ARG A 123 -4.74 7.16 -7.56
N ALA A 124 -5.43 6.05 -7.78
CA ALA A 124 -6.39 5.93 -8.85
C ALA A 124 -7.59 6.88 -8.66
N ARG A 125 -8.11 6.98 -7.43
CA ARG A 125 -9.20 7.92 -7.08
C ARG A 125 -8.78 9.37 -7.26
N ASN A 126 -7.58 9.73 -6.82
CA ASN A 126 -7.09 11.10 -6.93
C ASN A 126 -6.90 11.49 -8.39
N ARG A 127 -6.32 10.64 -9.24
CA ARG A 127 -6.21 10.89 -10.69
C ARG A 127 -7.57 11.14 -11.33
N TRP A 128 -8.58 10.37 -10.95
CA TRP A 128 -9.93 10.56 -11.48
C TRP A 128 -10.54 11.89 -11.02
N ARG A 129 -10.36 12.27 -9.75
CA ARG A 129 -10.79 13.57 -9.21
C ARG A 129 -10.07 14.74 -9.90
N ASP A 130 -8.76 14.63 -10.07
CA ASP A 130 -7.96 15.66 -10.74
C ASP A 130 -8.43 15.87 -12.19
N HIS A 131 -8.73 14.81 -12.89
CA HIS A 131 -9.30 14.90 -14.24
C HIS A 131 -10.68 15.59 -14.25
N GLN A 132 -11.54 15.28 -13.30
CA GLN A 132 -12.85 15.94 -13.16
C GLN A 132 -12.68 17.43 -12.90
N LEU A 133 -11.82 17.82 -11.97
CA LEU A 133 -11.53 19.22 -11.66
C LEU A 133 -10.94 19.98 -12.87
N GLN A 134 -10.11 19.35 -13.68
CA GLN A 134 -9.60 19.93 -14.91
C GLN A 134 -10.73 20.20 -15.91
N VAL A 135 -11.63 19.25 -16.13
CA VAL A 135 -12.78 19.43 -17.01
C VAL A 135 -13.68 20.56 -16.54
N GLU A 136 -13.94 20.63 -15.23
CA GLU A 136 -14.75 21.72 -14.65
C GLU A 136 -14.08 23.09 -14.81
N ARG A 137 -12.77 23.19 -14.61
CA ARG A 137 -12.00 24.44 -14.83
C ARG A 137 -12.13 24.90 -16.27
N ILE A 138 -11.89 24.02 -17.24
CA ILE A 138 -12.00 24.36 -18.68
C ILE A 138 -13.42 24.87 -18.99
N ARG A 139 -14.46 24.24 -18.44
CA ARG A 139 -15.85 24.69 -18.62
C ARG A 139 -16.10 26.06 -17.99
N SER A 140 -15.62 26.29 -16.78
CA SER A 140 -15.81 27.59 -16.09
C SER A 140 -15.06 28.72 -16.80
N GLU A 141 -13.86 28.47 -17.32
CA GLU A 141 -13.10 29.42 -18.11
C GLU A 141 -13.83 29.79 -19.42
N ALA A 142 -14.38 28.79 -20.12
CA ALA A 142 -15.16 29.02 -21.34
C ALA A 142 -16.43 29.84 -21.05
N GLN A 143 -17.11 29.57 -19.93
CA GLN A 143 -18.26 30.35 -19.49
C GLN A 143 -17.87 31.78 -19.12
N ALA A 144 -16.79 31.96 -18.36
CA ALA A 144 -16.28 33.27 -17.99
C ALA A 144 -15.92 34.12 -19.24
N MET A 145 -15.26 33.52 -20.24
CA MET A 145 -14.99 34.17 -21.51
C MET A 145 -16.28 34.61 -22.25
N THR A 146 -17.30 33.75 -22.24
CA THR A 146 -18.59 34.06 -22.88
C THR A 146 -19.28 35.25 -22.19
N ILE A 147 -19.28 35.23 -20.84
CA ILE A 147 -19.84 36.33 -20.05
C ILE A 147 -19.07 37.62 -20.30
N ALA A 148 -17.74 37.62 -20.31
CA ALA A 148 -16.91 38.78 -20.59
C ALA A 148 -17.18 39.36 -21.97
N ARG A 149 -17.32 38.50 -23.01
CA ARG A 149 -17.69 38.94 -24.38
C ARG A 149 -19.05 39.61 -24.40
N LEU A 150 -20.05 39.07 -23.69
CA LEU A 150 -21.38 39.70 -23.61
C LEU A 150 -21.37 41.00 -22.87
N GLN A 151 -20.57 41.13 -21.83
CA GLN A 151 -20.40 42.42 -21.10
C GLN A 151 -19.76 43.48 -21.99
N LEU A 152 -18.65 43.14 -22.67
CA LEU A 152 -18.01 44.04 -23.62
C LEU A 152 -18.96 44.47 -24.73
N ALA A 153 -19.73 43.53 -25.31
CA ALA A 153 -20.72 43.88 -26.34
C ALA A 153 -21.78 44.85 -25.82
N ARG A 154 -22.27 44.70 -24.60
CA ARG A 154 -23.22 45.64 -23.97
C ARG A 154 -22.61 47.03 -23.72
N GLU A 155 -21.38 47.06 -23.20
CA GLU A 155 -20.66 48.32 -22.96
C GLU A 155 -20.42 49.09 -24.26
N LEU A 156 -19.96 48.39 -25.31
CA LEU A 156 -19.78 48.99 -26.64
C LEU A 156 -21.11 49.48 -27.22
N HIS A 157 -22.19 48.73 -27.11
CA HIS A 157 -23.49 49.14 -27.60
C HIS A 157 -24.00 50.36 -26.84
N GLY A 158 -23.83 50.42 -25.51
CA GLY A 158 -24.16 51.56 -24.69
C GLY A 158 -23.36 52.81 -25.05
N ALA A 159 -22.03 52.67 -25.26
CA ALA A 159 -21.16 53.78 -25.67
C ALA A 159 -21.55 54.33 -27.05
N VAL A 160 -21.80 53.45 -28.03
CA VAL A 160 -22.24 53.82 -29.38
C VAL A 160 -23.59 54.53 -29.33
N ALA A 161 -24.57 53.97 -28.61
CA ALA A 161 -25.89 54.57 -28.47
C ALA A 161 -25.82 55.99 -27.82
N HIS A 162 -24.97 56.15 -26.81
CA HIS A 162 -24.73 57.45 -26.20
C HIS A 162 -24.12 58.46 -27.17
N HIS A 163 -23.09 58.08 -27.94
CA HIS A 163 -22.47 58.97 -28.92
C HIS A 163 -23.43 59.37 -30.05
N VAL A 164 -24.23 58.44 -30.53
CA VAL A 164 -25.25 58.69 -31.56
C VAL A 164 -26.32 59.68 -30.99
N SER A 165 -26.77 59.49 -29.76
CA SER A 165 -27.73 60.34 -29.12
C SER A 165 -27.21 61.78 -28.94
N VAL A 166 -25.95 61.95 -28.54
CA VAL A 166 -25.29 63.26 -28.42
C VAL A 166 -25.18 63.96 -29.76
N MET A 167 -24.76 63.25 -30.81
CA MET A 167 -24.71 63.80 -32.18
C MET A 167 -26.11 64.25 -32.67
N GLY A 168 -27.14 63.48 -32.40
CA GLY A 168 -28.52 63.82 -32.73
C GLY A 168 -29.01 65.09 -32.07
N VAL A 169 -28.67 65.30 -30.80
CA VAL A 169 -29.00 66.54 -30.05
C VAL A 169 -28.22 67.75 -30.63
N GLN A 170 -26.95 67.56 -30.93
CA GLN A 170 -26.12 68.66 -31.50
C GLN A 170 -26.60 69.06 -32.89
N THR A 171 -27.00 68.16 -33.75
CA THR A 171 -27.55 68.44 -35.09
C THR A 171 -28.92 69.16 -34.99
N SER A 172 -29.73 68.83 -33.99
CA SER A 172 -31.02 69.51 -33.75
C SER A 172 -30.87 70.92 -33.21
N ALA A 173 -29.82 71.21 -32.43
CA ALA A 173 -29.53 72.51 -31.87
C ALA A 173 -28.87 73.46 -32.89
N ALA A 174 -28.35 72.99 -34.02
CA ALA A 174 -27.72 73.75 -35.09
C ALA A 174 -28.69 74.17 -36.21
N ARG A 175 -29.98 73.89 -36.06
CA ARG A 175 -31.06 74.22 -36.96
C ARG A 175 -31.94 75.34 -36.41
#